data_39aa0de4f38ad047a6be0dbf57eeaaee
#
_entry.id   39aa0de4f38ad047a6be0dbf57eeaaee
#
_cell.length_a   1.000
_cell.length_b   1.000
_cell.length_c   1.000
_cell.angle_alpha   90.00
_cell.angle_beta   90.00
_cell.angle_gamma   90.00
#
_symmetry.space_group_name_H-M   'P 1'
#
loop_
_entity.id
_entity.type
_entity.pdbx_description
1 polymer ?
#
loop_
_entity_poly.entity_id
_entity_poly.type
_entity_poly.pdbx_seq_one_letter_code
_entity_poly.pdbx_strand_id
1 'polypeptide(L)'
;MTYKESFIKFMVDCGVLTFGEFTLKSGRIAPYFINCGNYKTGAQLAKLGEYYAECIHENNIPVETLFGPAYKGIPLAVSTVVALSNKFGIDVSYCFDRKEAKDHGEGGMFVGKVLTDNEKVIIIDDVMTSGKALRESMPKLKSAADVDVTGMVITVDRQEKG
;
A
#
# COMPACT_ATOMS: atom_id res chain seq x y z
N MET A 1 3.66 -9.19 -22.27
CA MET A 1 3.58 -8.01 -21.38
C MET A 1 3.68 -8.50 -19.95
N THR A 2 4.67 -8.02 -19.21
CA THR A 2 4.82 -8.32 -17.79
C THR A 2 3.68 -7.67 -16.98
N TYR A 3 3.47 -8.13 -15.73
CA TYR A 3 2.45 -7.49 -14.87
C TYR A 3 2.78 -6.01 -14.62
N LYS A 4 4.06 -5.64 -14.57
CA LYS A 4 4.50 -4.25 -14.40
C LYS A 4 4.12 -3.38 -15.59
N GLU A 5 4.34 -3.86 -16.80
CA GLU A 5 3.93 -3.14 -18.03
C GLU A 5 2.41 -3.00 -18.12
N SER A 6 1.68 -4.06 -17.79
CA SER A 6 0.22 -4.03 -17.71
C SER A 6 -0.27 -3.03 -16.65
N PHE A 7 0.41 -2.97 -15.51
CA PHE A 7 0.10 -2.02 -14.46
C PHE A 7 0.33 -0.56 -14.88
N ILE A 8 1.45 -0.28 -15.55
CA ILE A 8 1.73 1.06 -16.09
C ILE A 8 0.64 1.48 -17.07
N LYS A 9 0.25 0.58 -18.00
CA LYS A 9 -0.84 0.83 -18.93
C LYS A 9 -2.15 1.11 -18.19
N PHE A 10 -2.47 0.33 -17.19
CA PHE A 10 -3.66 0.51 -16.36
C PHE A 10 -3.67 1.88 -15.66
N MET A 11 -2.53 2.33 -15.13
CA MET A 11 -2.42 3.66 -14.52
C MET A 11 -2.71 4.78 -15.52
N VAL A 12 -2.23 4.64 -16.76
CA VAL A 12 -2.51 5.61 -17.84
C VAL A 12 -3.99 5.59 -18.21
N ASP A 13 -4.56 4.41 -18.42
CA ASP A 13 -5.96 4.24 -18.78
C ASP A 13 -6.92 4.81 -17.71
N CYS A 14 -6.54 4.76 -16.44
CA CYS A 14 -7.28 5.34 -15.33
C CYS A 14 -7.03 6.84 -15.12
N GLY A 15 -6.12 7.45 -15.87
CA GLY A 15 -5.72 8.83 -15.67
C GLY A 15 -4.96 9.07 -14.35
N VAL A 16 -4.41 8.01 -13.77
CA VAL A 16 -3.58 8.05 -12.56
C VAL A 16 -2.17 8.50 -12.89
N LEU A 17 -1.62 7.97 -13.98
CA LEU A 17 -0.32 8.38 -14.53
C LEU A 17 -0.56 9.26 -15.76
N THR A 18 -0.07 10.48 -15.71
CA THR A 18 -0.12 11.45 -16.82
C THR A 18 1.28 11.96 -17.14
N PHE A 19 1.51 12.28 -18.41
CA PHE A 19 2.79 12.79 -18.89
C PHE A 19 2.67 14.26 -19.27
N GLY A 20 3.74 15.02 -19.05
CA GLY A 20 3.78 16.45 -19.33
C GLY A 20 4.88 17.13 -18.51
N GLU A 21 4.76 18.43 -18.31
CA GLU A 21 5.64 19.18 -17.41
C GLU A 21 4.88 19.56 -16.15
N PHE A 22 5.31 19.03 -15.01
CA PHE A 22 4.64 19.25 -13.73
C PHE A 22 5.62 19.79 -12.71
N THR A 23 5.23 20.87 -12.04
CA THR A 23 5.99 21.39 -10.89
C THR A 23 5.50 20.71 -9.62
N LEU A 24 6.36 19.96 -8.97
CA LEU A 24 6.08 19.25 -7.72
C LEU A 24 6.08 20.24 -6.54
N LYS A 25 5.55 19.81 -5.39
CA LYS A 25 5.59 20.61 -4.15
C LYS A 25 7.00 20.99 -3.71
N SER A 26 8.00 20.18 -4.06
CA SER A 26 9.42 20.45 -3.83
C SER A 26 10.00 21.53 -4.75
N GLY A 27 9.23 22.04 -5.73
CA GLY A 27 9.69 22.96 -6.76
C GLY A 27 10.39 22.27 -7.95
N ARG A 28 10.57 20.97 -7.92
CA ARG A 28 11.15 20.19 -9.02
C ARG A 28 10.17 20.06 -10.17
N ILE A 29 10.69 20.08 -11.39
CA ILE A 29 9.92 19.78 -12.60
C ILE A 29 10.05 18.28 -12.89
N ALA A 30 8.90 17.63 -13.03
CA ALA A 30 8.82 16.21 -13.37
C ALA A 30 8.09 16.00 -14.70
N PRO A 31 8.53 15.04 -15.55
CA PRO A 31 7.90 14.75 -16.82
C PRO A 31 6.63 13.91 -16.71
N TYR A 32 6.23 13.56 -15.51
CA TYR A 32 5.02 12.79 -15.22
C TYR A 32 4.41 13.23 -13.88
N PHE A 33 3.13 12.94 -13.72
CA PHE A 33 2.40 13.13 -12.48
C PHE A 33 1.58 11.89 -12.13
N ILE A 34 1.52 11.55 -10.85
CA ILE A 34 0.75 10.43 -10.34
C ILE A 34 -0.29 10.93 -9.35
N ASN A 35 -1.56 10.61 -9.63
CA ASN A 35 -2.69 10.91 -8.76
C ASN A 35 -3.51 9.64 -8.49
N CYS A 36 -3.15 8.93 -7.43
CA CYS A 36 -3.87 7.71 -7.01
C CYS A 36 -5.32 7.98 -6.58
N GLY A 37 -5.70 9.23 -6.33
CA GLY A 37 -7.08 9.63 -6.09
C GLY A 37 -8.00 9.44 -7.30
N ASN A 38 -7.46 9.16 -8.49
CA ASN A 38 -8.23 8.86 -9.69
C ASN A 38 -8.73 7.41 -9.76
N TYR A 39 -8.30 6.53 -8.87
CA TYR A 39 -8.96 5.24 -8.68
C TYR A 39 -10.25 5.44 -7.88
N LYS A 40 -11.40 5.46 -8.56
CA LYS A 40 -12.68 5.87 -7.98
C LYS A 40 -13.76 4.79 -8.00
N THR A 41 -13.58 3.74 -8.80
CA THR A 41 -14.60 2.71 -9.00
C THR A 41 -14.18 1.37 -8.39
N GLY A 42 -15.17 0.53 -8.10
CA GLY A 42 -14.91 -0.83 -7.62
C GLY A 42 -14.09 -1.65 -8.60
N ALA A 43 -14.35 -1.52 -9.91
CA ALA A 43 -13.57 -2.21 -10.94
C ALA A 43 -12.10 -1.76 -10.94
N GLN A 44 -11.83 -0.47 -10.78
CA GLN A 44 -10.48 0.06 -10.69
C GLN A 44 -9.76 -0.44 -9.42
N LEU A 45 -10.45 -0.42 -8.27
CA LEU A 45 -9.87 -0.91 -7.01
C LEU A 45 -9.63 -2.41 -7.03
N ALA A 46 -10.55 -3.20 -7.61
CA ALA A 46 -10.37 -4.63 -7.76
C ALA A 46 -9.12 -4.93 -8.61
N LYS A 47 -8.98 -4.26 -9.75
CA LYS A 47 -7.82 -4.44 -10.64
C LYS A 47 -6.51 -3.97 -10.00
N LEU A 48 -6.54 -2.86 -9.28
CA LEU A 48 -5.40 -2.36 -8.51
C LEU A 48 -4.94 -3.40 -7.47
N GLY A 49 -5.88 -3.96 -6.71
CA GLY A 49 -5.60 -5.02 -5.75
C GLY A 49 -4.97 -6.26 -6.39
N GLU A 50 -5.41 -6.64 -7.60
CA GLU A 50 -4.80 -7.73 -8.35
C GLU A 50 -3.32 -7.46 -8.67
N TYR A 51 -2.95 -6.26 -9.10
CA TYR A 51 -1.55 -5.91 -9.39
C TYR A 51 -0.66 -5.94 -8.14
N TYR A 52 -1.18 -5.46 -7.01
CA TYR A 52 -0.46 -5.57 -5.74
C TYR A 52 -0.30 -7.03 -5.30
N ALA A 53 -1.36 -7.84 -5.45
CA ALA A 53 -1.31 -9.27 -5.16
C ALA A 53 -0.33 -10.01 -6.07
N GLU A 54 -0.29 -9.69 -7.36
CA GLU A 54 0.69 -10.23 -8.30
C GLU A 54 2.12 -9.89 -7.89
N CYS A 55 2.37 -8.65 -7.47
CA CYS A 55 3.68 -8.25 -6.98
C CYS A 55 4.14 -9.11 -5.79
N ILE A 56 3.26 -9.34 -4.82
CA ILE A 56 3.55 -10.16 -3.64
C ILE A 56 3.80 -11.61 -4.06
N HIS A 57 2.93 -12.16 -4.90
CA HIS A 57 3.00 -13.55 -5.35
C HIS A 57 4.24 -13.84 -6.20
N GLU A 58 4.49 -13.03 -7.22
CA GLU A 58 5.61 -13.20 -8.16
C GLU A 58 6.98 -13.08 -7.49
N ASN A 59 7.07 -12.25 -6.44
CA ASN A 59 8.31 -12.07 -5.70
C ASN A 59 8.41 -13.00 -4.47
N ASN A 60 7.45 -13.89 -4.27
CA ASN A 60 7.41 -14.84 -3.16
C ASN A 60 7.62 -14.17 -1.79
N ILE A 61 7.02 -12.99 -1.57
CA ILE A 61 7.19 -12.26 -0.33
C ILE A 61 6.37 -12.93 0.77
N PRO A 62 6.99 -13.40 1.86
CA PRO A 62 6.24 -14.01 2.95
C PRO A 62 5.30 -13.00 3.61
N VAL A 63 4.04 -13.40 3.83
CA VAL A 63 3.02 -12.51 4.39
C VAL A 63 1.98 -13.28 5.20
N GLU A 64 1.59 -12.71 6.33
CA GLU A 64 0.48 -13.16 7.16
C GLU A 64 -0.55 -12.05 7.33
N THR A 65 -0.09 -10.77 7.35
CA THR A 65 -0.96 -9.61 7.48
C THR A 65 -0.46 -8.46 6.59
N LEU A 66 -1.40 -7.78 5.92
CA LEU A 66 -1.14 -6.53 5.23
C LEU A 66 -1.47 -5.35 6.15
N PHE A 67 -0.55 -4.41 6.26
CA PHE A 67 -0.77 -3.16 6.98
C PHE A 67 -0.93 -2.00 5.98
N GLY A 68 -2.08 -1.33 6.04
CA GLY A 68 -2.36 -0.15 5.23
C GLY A 68 -2.34 1.13 6.07
N PRO A 69 -1.30 1.97 5.98
CA PRO A 69 -1.26 3.23 6.72
C PRO A 69 -2.46 4.13 6.35
N ALA A 70 -3.15 4.67 7.36
CA ALA A 70 -4.27 5.57 7.14
C ALA A 70 -3.78 6.84 6.40
N TYR A 71 -4.51 7.34 5.43
CA TYR A 71 -5.83 6.82 4.99
C TYR A 71 -5.75 6.06 3.67
N LYS A 72 -4.84 6.43 2.76
CA LYS A 72 -4.75 5.88 1.41
C LYS A 72 -4.36 4.40 1.36
N GLY A 73 -3.54 3.95 2.31
CA GLY A 73 -3.16 2.55 2.42
C GLY A 73 -4.31 1.61 2.76
N ILE A 74 -5.37 2.11 3.39
CA ILE A 74 -6.50 1.28 3.83
C ILE A 74 -7.21 0.60 2.65
N PRO A 75 -7.75 1.32 1.66
CA PRO A 75 -8.41 0.66 0.52
C PRO A 75 -7.44 -0.20 -0.29
N LEU A 76 -6.16 0.15 -0.36
CA LEU A 76 -5.14 -0.65 -1.04
C LEU A 76 -4.91 -1.98 -0.33
N ALA A 77 -4.75 -1.98 0.99
CA ALA A 77 -4.59 -3.21 1.76
C ALA A 77 -5.83 -4.10 1.65
N VAL A 78 -7.03 -3.53 1.76
CA VAL A 78 -8.30 -4.27 1.65
C VAL A 78 -8.45 -4.90 0.27
N SER A 79 -8.26 -4.14 -0.80
CA SER A 79 -8.36 -4.68 -2.16
C SER A 79 -7.30 -5.74 -2.45
N THR A 80 -6.12 -5.61 -1.87
CA THR A 80 -5.03 -6.58 -2.04
C THR A 80 -5.31 -7.90 -1.32
N VAL A 81 -5.80 -7.90 -0.08
CA VAL A 81 -6.16 -9.17 0.61
C VAL A 81 -7.29 -9.90 -0.12
N VAL A 82 -8.27 -9.18 -0.64
CA VAL A 82 -9.35 -9.76 -1.45
C VAL A 82 -8.78 -10.39 -2.72
N ALA A 83 -7.88 -9.71 -3.41
CA ALA A 83 -7.25 -10.22 -4.64
C ALA A 83 -6.34 -11.43 -4.36
N LEU A 84 -5.57 -11.43 -3.27
CA LEU A 84 -4.75 -12.59 -2.85
C LEU A 84 -5.61 -13.83 -2.64
N SER A 85 -6.74 -13.67 -1.95
CA SER A 85 -7.69 -14.77 -1.73
C SER A 85 -8.32 -15.26 -3.03
N ASN A 86 -8.90 -14.35 -3.81
CA ASN A 86 -9.66 -14.71 -5.01
C ASN A 86 -8.79 -15.23 -6.16
N LYS A 87 -7.62 -14.66 -6.36
CA LYS A 87 -6.76 -14.98 -7.52
C LYS A 87 -5.76 -16.10 -7.23
N PHE A 88 -5.21 -16.13 -6.01
CA PHE A 88 -4.11 -17.03 -5.66
C PHE A 88 -4.47 -18.03 -4.55
N GLY A 89 -5.65 -17.94 -3.97
CA GLY A 89 -6.06 -18.80 -2.84
C GLY A 89 -5.23 -18.54 -1.57
N ILE A 90 -4.60 -17.35 -1.46
CA ILE A 90 -3.77 -16.96 -0.33
C ILE A 90 -4.63 -16.14 0.62
N ASP A 91 -4.99 -16.73 1.75
CA ASP A 91 -5.81 -16.07 2.76
C ASP A 91 -4.92 -15.43 3.83
N VAL A 92 -4.85 -14.10 3.81
CA VAL A 92 -4.08 -13.29 4.75
C VAL A 92 -4.98 -12.26 5.43
N SER A 93 -4.56 -11.81 6.59
CA SER A 93 -5.26 -10.77 7.34
C SER A 93 -4.89 -9.37 6.90
N TYR A 94 -5.63 -8.37 7.37
CA TYR A 94 -5.25 -6.98 7.21
C TYR A 94 -5.45 -6.19 8.50
N CYS A 95 -4.71 -5.11 8.62
CA CYS A 95 -4.92 -4.08 9.64
C CYS A 95 -4.55 -2.70 9.09
N PHE A 96 -4.99 -1.68 9.78
CA PHE A 96 -4.60 -0.30 9.51
C PHE A 96 -4.53 0.49 10.82
N ASP A 97 -3.86 1.64 10.80
CA ASP A 97 -3.76 2.49 11.97
C ASP A 97 -4.87 3.56 11.98
N ARG A 98 -5.09 4.12 13.16
CA ARG A 98 -5.89 5.33 13.34
C ARG A 98 -4.97 6.54 13.35
N LYS A 99 -5.44 7.67 12.83
CA LYS A 99 -4.72 8.95 12.96
C LYS A 99 -4.76 9.46 14.41
N GLU A 100 -5.83 9.12 15.13
CA GLU A 100 -6.01 9.48 16.54
C GLU A 100 -6.38 8.24 17.34
N ALA A 101 -5.75 8.09 18.52
CA ALA A 101 -6.10 7.01 19.45
C ALA A 101 -7.54 7.18 19.96
N LYS A 102 -8.24 6.08 20.13
CA LYS A 102 -9.60 6.09 20.69
C LYS A 102 -9.54 6.12 22.20
N ASP A 103 -10.15 7.12 22.83
CA ASP A 103 -10.13 7.28 24.29
C ASP A 103 -11.06 6.30 25.03
N HIS A 104 -11.99 5.63 24.32
CA HIS A 104 -13.03 4.78 24.93
C HIS A 104 -13.23 3.46 24.17
N GLY A 105 -13.44 2.36 24.91
CA GLY A 105 -13.73 1.02 24.38
C GLY A 105 -12.49 0.18 24.17
N GLU A 106 -12.55 -0.81 23.26
CA GLU A 106 -11.38 -1.57 22.80
C GLU A 106 -10.47 -0.64 21.98
N GLY A 107 -9.86 0.31 22.70
CA GLY A 107 -9.06 1.37 22.11
C GLY A 107 -7.65 0.89 21.83
N GLY A 108 -7.34 0.76 20.56
CA GLY A 108 -5.97 0.59 20.10
C GLY A 108 -5.66 1.58 18.99
N MET A 109 -4.39 1.69 18.68
CA MET A 109 -3.92 2.45 17.51
C MET A 109 -4.33 1.74 16.21
N PHE A 110 -4.57 0.43 16.25
CA PHE A 110 -4.84 -0.41 15.08
C PHE A 110 -6.28 -0.90 15.03
N VAL A 111 -6.76 -1.13 13.81
CA VAL A 111 -8.05 -1.75 13.48
C VAL A 111 -7.79 -2.94 12.57
N GLY A 112 -8.58 -3.99 12.71
CA GLY A 112 -8.44 -5.25 11.98
C GLY A 112 -7.74 -6.31 12.82
N LYS A 113 -6.88 -7.08 12.19
CA LYS A 113 -6.14 -8.15 12.88
C LYS A 113 -5.24 -7.58 13.98
N VAL A 114 -5.30 -8.16 15.17
CA VAL A 114 -4.34 -7.87 16.24
C VAL A 114 -3.00 -8.51 15.91
N LEU A 115 -1.95 -7.69 15.85
CA LEU A 115 -0.60 -8.15 15.50
C LEU A 115 0.02 -8.96 16.65
N THR A 116 0.80 -9.96 16.30
CA THR A 116 1.53 -10.83 17.22
C THR A 116 3.02 -10.86 16.91
N ASP A 117 3.82 -11.27 17.88
CA ASP A 117 5.27 -11.36 17.70
C ASP A 117 5.63 -12.35 16.58
N ASN A 118 6.66 -12.00 15.81
CA ASN A 118 7.16 -12.73 14.65
C ASN A 118 6.19 -12.83 13.48
N GLU A 119 5.05 -12.14 13.52
CA GLU A 119 4.09 -12.10 12.42
C GLU A 119 4.69 -11.39 11.20
N LYS A 120 4.54 -11.99 10.03
CA LYS A 120 5.08 -11.46 8.78
C LYS A 120 4.12 -10.42 8.20
N VAL A 121 4.55 -9.17 8.19
CA VAL A 121 3.76 -8.02 7.78
C VAL A 121 4.34 -7.38 6.53
N ILE A 122 3.49 -7.13 5.54
CA ILE A 122 3.80 -6.27 4.39
C ILE A 122 3.08 -4.95 4.58
N ILE A 123 3.80 -3.84 4.39
CA ILE A 123 3.22 -2.49 4.34
C ILE A 123 2.71 -2.22 2.93
N ILE A 124 1.47 -1.75 2.82
CA ILE A 124 0.83 -1.40 1.54
C ILE A 124 0.55 0.09 1.52
N ASP A 125 1.12 0.80 0.55
CA ASP A 125 0.87 2.23 0.39
C ASP A 125 0.82 2.62 -1.10
N ASP A 126 0.58 3.91 -1.40
CA ASP A 126 0.45 4.38 -2.79
C ASP A 126 1.80 4.81 -3.40
N VAL A 127 2.35 5.92 -2.99
CA VAL A 127 3.56 6.52 -3.57
C VAL A 127 4.59 6.80 -2.48
N MET A 128 5.81 6.37 -2.71
CA MET A 128 6.94 6.74 -1.85
C MET A 128 7.76 7.86 -2.50
N THR A 129 7.95 8.94 -1.75
CA THR A 129 8.80 10.08 -2.15
C THR A 129 10.08 10.08 -1.32
N SER A 130 9.99 10.45 -0.04
CA SER A 130 11.12 10.52 0.88
C SER A 130 11.21 9.34 1.87
N GLY A 131 10.28 8.39 1.79
CA GLY A 131 10.18 7.28 2.75
C GLY A 131 9.58 7.67 4.11
N LYS A 132 8.92 8.84 4.20
CA LYS A 132 8.31 9.33 5.44
C LYS A 132 7.27 8.33 5.98
N ALA A 133 6.38 7.84 5.12
CA ALA A 133 5.33 6.89 5.52
C ALA A 133 5.92 5.60 6.12
N LEU A 134 7.00 5.08 5.54
CA LEU A 134 7.71 3.93 6.07
C LEU A 134 8.32 4.23 7.45
N ARG A 135 9.03 5.36 7.58
CA ARG A 135 9.64 5.77 8.85
C ARG A 135 8.63 5.98 9.98
N GLU A 136 7.41 6.43 9.64
CA GLU A 136 6.31 6.61 10.60
C GLU A 136 5.61 5.29 10.94
N SER A 137 5.50 4.38 9.98
CA SER A 137 4.84 3.08 10.17
C SER A 137 5.66 2.10 10.99
N MET A 138 6.97 2.05 10.81
CA MET A 138 7.83 1.09 11.51
C MET A 138 7.75 1.17 13.03
N PRO A 139 7.88 2.35 13.67
CA PRO A 139 7.74 2.45 15.13
C PRO A 139 6.34 2.06 15.62
N LYS A 140 5.30 2.41 14.88
CA LYS A 140 3.92 2.03 15.23
C LYS A 140 3.72 0.52 15.23
N LEU A 141 4.17 -0.15 14.17
CA LEU A 141 4.10 -1.62 14.08
C LEU A 141 4.88 -2.29 15.21
N LYS A 142 6.10 -1.83 15.46
CA LYS A 142 6.94 -2.36 16.55
C LYS A 142 6.37 -2.08 17.95
N SER A 143 5.59 -1.02 18.12
CA SER A 143 4.90 -0.77 19.40
C SER A 143 3.73 -1.71 19.64
N ALA A 144 3.12 -2.26 18.59
CA ALA A 144 2.02 -3.21 18.69
C ALA A 144 2.49 -4.63 19.02
N ALA A 145 3.57 -5.09 18.35
CA ALA A 145 4.19 -6.40 18.55
C ALA A 145 5.57 -6.41 17.88
N ASP A 146 6.39 -7.39 18.23
CA ASP A 146 7.69 -7.58 17.56
C ASP A 146 7.48 -8.30 16.21
N VAL A 147 6.86 -7.60 15.26
CA VAL A 147 6.55 -8.13 13.94
C VAL A 147 7.78 -8.17 13.04
N ASP A 148 7.74 -9.09 12.07
CA ASP A 148 8.71 -9.20 10.98
C ASP A 148 8.15 -8.49 9.75
N VAL A 149 8.61 -7.26 9.48
CA VAL A 149 8.21 -6.51 8.27
C VAL A 149 9.01 -7.04 7.08
N THR A 150 8.36 -7.87 6.28
CA THR A 150 9.00 -8.58 5.16
C THR A 150 9.11 -7.76 3.89
N GLY A 151 8.37 -6.67 3.78
CA GLY A 151 8.42 -5.79 2.63
C GLY A 151 7.44 -4.63 2.68
N MET A 152 7.55 -3.78 1.68
CA MET A 152 6.60 -2.72 1.38
C MET A 152 6.26 -2.77 -0.10
N VAL A 153 4.98 -2.76 -0.42
CA VAL A 153 4.50 -2.72 -1.81
C VAL A 153 3.80 -1.40 -2.06
N ILE A 154 4.20 -0.75 -3.12
CA ILE A 154 3.74 0.59 -3.50
C ILE A 154 3.50 0.66 -5.01
N THR A 155 2.69 1.61 -5.43
CA THR A 155 2.49 1.91 -6.86
C THR A 155 3.78 2.41 -7.50
N VAL A 156 4.41 3.41 -6.88
CA VAL A 156 5.61 4.07 -7.42
C VAL A 156 6.54 4.50 -6.30
N ASP A 157 7.82 4.15 -6.47
CA ASP A 157 8.92 4.79 -5.76
C ASP A 157 9.46 5.92 -6.66
N ARG A 158 9.30 7.17 -6.23
CA ARG A 158 9.76 8.33 -6.99
C ARG A 158 11.28 8.50 -6.93
N GLN A 159 11.97 7.78 -6.05
CA GLN A 159 13.43 7.83 -5.88
C GLN A 159 13.98 9.26 -5.69
N GLU A 160 13.21 10.10 -5.02
CA GLU A 160 13.64 11.45 -4.69
C GLU A 160 14.48 11.46 -3.42
N LYS A 161 15.50 12.32 -3.40
CA LYS A 161 16.26 12.55 -2.17
C LYS A 161 15.37 13.22 -1.14
N GLY A 162 15.37 12.69 0.07
CA GLY A 162 14.67 13.26 1.22
C GLY A 162 15.37 14.49 1.77
#